data_7502df27d7648fead994581635930f6f
#
_entry.id   7502df27d7648fead994581635930f6f
#
_cell.length_a   1.000
_cell.length_b   1.000
_cell.length_c   1.000
_cell.angle_alpha   90.00
_cell.angle_beta   90.00
_cell.angle_gamma   90.00
#
_symmetry.space_group_name_H-M   'P 1'
#
loop_
_entity.id
_entity.type
_entity.pdbx_description
1 polymer ?
#
loop_
_entity_poly.entity_id
_entity_poly.type
_entity_poly.pdbx_seq_one_letter_code
_entity_poly.pdbx_strand_id
1 'polypeptide(L)'
;MIWLRKGIKIDVAGLQEDLGIPVVAVDARKNKGLSALKEVIKEIIETPRSRTQESFIDNKNLAVEAIDEFKTLYPTHSDYAALHYLMHHETFPLEAEMQETIENIEIKHNFNHTKTQAAEILQRYTRIQQIM
;
A
#
# COMPACT_ATOMS: atom_id res chain seq x y z
N MET A 1 1.99 -23.04 11.41
CA MET A 1 1.80 -22.78 9.97
C MET A 1 0.81 -23.79 9.39
N ILE A 2 -0.44 -23.38 9.20
CA ILE A 2 -1.51 -24.26 8.67
C ILE A 2 -1.23 -24.69 7.22
N TRP A 3 -0.52 -23.86 6.47
CA TRP A 3 -0.20 -24.07 5.05
C TRP A 3 0.75 -25.24 4.79
N LEU A 4 1.77 -25.42 5.62
CA LEU A 4 2.72 -26.55 5.51
C LEU A 4 2.07 -27.92 5.79
N ARG A 5 0.97 -27.93 6.57
CA ARG A 5 0.22 -29.18 6.83
C ARG A 5 -0.60 -29.66 5.64
N LYS A 6 -0.90 -28.77 4.68
CA LYS A 6 -1.67 -29.08 3.46
C LYS A 6 -0.78 -29.35 2.22
N GLY A 7 0.55 -29.45 2.40
CA GLY A 7 1.48 -29.71 1.28
C GLY A 7 1.66 -28.51 0.34
N ILE A 8 1.18 -27.33 0.71
CA ILE A 8 1.38 -26.11 -0.08
C ILE A 8 2.79 -25.59 0.14
N LYS A 9 3.56 -25.48 -0.92
CA LYS A 9 4.88 -24.83 -0.92
C LYS A 9 4.70 -23.39 -1.36
N ILE A 10 5.24 -22.46 -0.57
CA ILE A 10 5.29 -21.04 -0.92
C ILE A 10 6.69 -20.76 -1.46
N ASP A 11 6.76 -20.23 -2.67
CA ASP A 11 7.99 -19.70 -3.23
C ASP A 11 8.29 -18.33 -2.63
N VAL A 12 9.05 -18.32 -1.55
CA VAL A 12 9.41 -17.08 -0.84
C VAL A 12 10.31 -16.19 -1.68
N ALA A 13 11.18 -16.77 -2.51
CA ALA A 13 12.09 -16.00 -3.36
C ALA A 13 11.33 -15.31 -4.50
N GLY A 14 10.46 -16.03 -5.20
CA GLY A 14 9.59 -15.46 -6.22
C GLY A 14 8.66 -14.39 -5.66
N LEU A 15 8.07 -14.64 -4.49
CA LEU A 15 7.22 -13.64 -3.82
C LEU A 15 8.00 -12.37 -3.44
N GLN A 16 9.25 -12.50 -3.01
CA GLN A 16 10.13 -11.35 -2.73
C GLN A 16 10.43 -10.56 -4.00
N GLU A 17 10.69 -11.24 -5.12
CA GLU A 17 10.95 -10.63 -6.41
C GLU A 17 9.72 -9.88 -6.92
N ASP A 18 8.55 -10.53 -6.92
CA ASP A 18 7.27 -9.94 -7.36
C ASP A 18 6.82 -8.74 -6.52
N LEU A 19 7.06 -8.78 -5.21
CA LEU A 19 6.71 -7.69 -4.30
C LEU A 19 7.81 -6.60 -4.25
N GLY A 20 9.04 -6.94 -4.67
CA GLY A 20 10.20 -6.06 -4.59
C GLY A 20 10.60 -5.65 -3.17
N ILE A 21 10.14 -6.39 -2.15
CA ILE A 21 10.46 -6.20 -0.73
C ILE A 21 10.98 -7.50 -0.13
N PRO A 22 11.84 -7.46 0.91
CA PRO A 22 12.26 -8.66 1.61
C PRO A 22 11.08 -9.43 2.21
N VAL A 23 11.04 -10.73 1.97
CA VAL A 23 10.02 -11.63 2.52
C VAL A 23 10.67 -12.67 3.42
N VAL A 24 10.23 -12.75 4.67
CA VAL A 24 10.79 -13.67 5.66
C VAL A 24 9.71 -14.60 6.19
N ALA A 25 9.95 -15.90 6.08
CA ALA A 25 9.08 -16.91 6.64
C ALA A 25 9.32 -17.06 8.16
N VAL A 26 8.29 -16.86 8.98
CA VAL A 26 8.36 -16.97 10.42
C VAL A 26 7.32 -17.94 10.97
N ASP A 27 7.68 -18.69 12.02
CA ASP A 27 6.78 -19.47 12.84
C ASP A 27 6.91 -19.01 14.30
N ALA A 28 6.05 -18.05 14.69
CA ALA A 28 6.09 -17.44 16.00
C ALA A 28 5.91 -18.44 17.16
N ARG A 29 5.11 -19.51 16.94
CA ARG A 29 4.89 -20.54 17.96
C ARG A 29 6.13 -21.38 18.25
N LYS A 30 6.98 -21.56 17.24
CA LYS A 30 8.20 -22.38 17.32
C LYS A 30 9.48 -21.55 17.40
N ASN A 31 9.37 -20.23 17.51
CA ASN A 31 10.50 -19.30 17.47
C ASN A 31 11.41 -19.46 16.23
N LYS A 32 10.87 -19.95 15.11
CA LYS A 32 11.63 -20.12 13.87
C LYS A 32 11.55 -18.88 13.02
N GLY A 33 12.66 -18.48 12.40
CA GLY A 33 12.74 -17.34 11.48
C GLY A 33 12.82 -15.96 12.15
N LEU A 34 12.69 -15.84 13.47
CA LEU A 34 12.73 -14.55 14.17
C LEU A 34 14.10 -13.87 14.07
N SER A 35 15.19 -14.65 14.10
CA SER A 35 16.55 -14.10 13.93
C SER A 35 16.73 -13.53 12.52
N ALA A 36 16.31 -14.28 11.50
CA ALA A 36 16.36 -13.82 10.12
C ALA A 36 15.52 -12.54 9.92
N LEU A 37 14.33 -12.47 10.52
CA LEU A 37 13.50 -11.25 10.47
C LEU A 37 14.21 -10.06 11.11
N LYS A 38 14.87 -10.23 12.26
CA LYS A 38 15.62 -9.15 12.93
C LYS A 38 16.78 -8.66 12.07
N GLU A 39 17.52 -9.57 11.44
CA GLU A 39 18.64 -9.21 10.54
C GLU A 39 18.13 -8.41 9.33
N VAL A 40 17.05 -8.84 8.69
CA VAL A 40 16.45 -8.12 7.57
C VAL A 40 15.96 -6.73 7.98
N ILE A 41 15.32 -6.59 9.14
CA ILE A 41 14.89 -5.29 9.67
C ILE A 41 16.10 -4.38 9.90
N LYS A 42 17.17 -4.92 10.50
CA LYS A 42 18.41 -4.18 10.72
C LYS A 42 19.04 -3.71 9.41
N GLU A 43 19.13 -4.58 8.42
CA GLU A 43 19.65 -4.24 7.09
C GLU A 43 18.87 -3.10 6.43
N ILE A 44 17.52 -3.13 6.52
CA ILE A 44 16.66 -2.09 5.95
C ILE A 44 16.87 -0.74 6.64
N ILE A 45 17.08 -0.74 7.96
CA ILE A 45 17.32 0.48 8.74
C ILE A 45 18.70 1.06 8.45
N GLU A 46 19.73 0.20 8.42
CA GLU A 46 21.13 0.61 8.22
C GLU A 46 21.44 0.98 6.78
N THR A 47 20.74 0.38 5.82
CA THR A 47 20.90 0.64 4.39
C THR A 47 19.55 1.02 3.78
N PRO A 48 19.12 2.27 3.95
CA PRO A 48 17.87 2.73 3.34
C PRO A 48 17.98 2.60 1.82
N ARG A 49 17.33 1.59 1.26
CA ARG A 49 17.25 1.45 -0.20
C ARG A 49 16.45 2.64 -0.73
N SER A 50 16.98 3.29 -1.76
CA SER A 50 16.20 4.27 -2.51
C SER A 50 14.89 3.61 -2.93
N ARG A 51 13.77 4.16 -2.48
CA ARG A 51 12.43 3.66 -2.82
C ARG A 51 12.11 4.02 -4.28
N THR A 52 12.81 3.43 -5.22
CA THR A 52 12.45 3.42 -6.65
C THR A 52 11.42 2.34 -6.95
N GLN A 53 10.81 1.80 -5.91
CA GLN A 53 9.91 0.67 -6.03
C GLN A 53 8.59 1.13 -6.64
N GLU A 54 8.19 0.48 -7.72
CA GLU A 54 6.86 0.64 -8.29
C GLU A 54 5.81 0.35 -7.22
N SER A 55 4.78 1.17 -7.17
CA SER A 55 3.65 0.92 -6.27
C SER A 55 3.03 -0.42 -6.58
N PHE A 56 2.58 -1.15 -5.55
CA PHE A 56 1.90 -2.44 -5.72
C PHE A 56 0.73 -2.37 -6.71
N ILE A 57 0.01 -1.24 -6.68
CA ILE A 57 -1.00 -0.86 -7.68
C ILE A 57 -0.76 0.58 -8.12
N ASP A 58 -1.26 0.95 -9.29
CA ASP A 58 -1.21 2.32 -9.78
C ASP A 58 -2.31 3.17 -9.14
N ASN A 59 -2.01 3.70 -7.96
CA ASN A 59 -2.96 4.53 -7.21
C ASN A 59 -3.29 5.83 -7.93
N LYS A 60 -2.30 6.43 -8.63
CA LYS A 60 -2.48 7.71 -9.30
C LYS A 60 -3.56 7.65 -10.39
N ASN A 61 -3.58 6.60 -11.18
CA ASN A 61 -4.53 6.43 -12.27
C ASN A 61 -5.99 6.27 -11.80
N LEU A 62 -6.23 6.08 -10.51
CA LEU A 62 -7.59 5.98 -9.96
C LEU A 62 -8.29 7.33 -9.83
N ALA A 63 -7.53 8.42 -9.63
CA ALA A 63 -8.06 9.78 -9.49
C ALA A 63 -6.96 10.82 -9.75
N VAL A 64 -6.43 10.87 -10.97
CA VAL A 64 -5.24 11.66 -11.33
C VAL A 64 -5.32 13.10 -10.86
N GLU A 65 -6.35 13.81 -11.26
CA GLU A 65 -6.48 15.25 -11.02
C GLU A 65 -6.68 15.58 -9.53
N ALA A 66 -7.49 14.79 -8.83
CA ALA A 66 -7.71 14.96 -7.40
C ALA A 66 -6.44 14.65 -6.58
N ILE A 67 -5.71 13.59 -6.94
CA ILE A 67 -4.44 13.23 -6.29
C ILE A 67 -3.37 14.31 -6.55
N ASP A 68 -3.25 14.82 -7.76
CA ASP A 68 -2.27 15.84 -8.09
C ASP A 68 -2.57 17.16 -7.35
N GLU A 69 -3.83 17.58 -7.24
CA GLU A 69 -4.21 18.75 -6.47
C GLU A 69 -3.95 18.54 -4.96
N PHE A 70 -4.35 17.38 -4.41
CA PHE A 70 -4.05 17.07 -3.03
C PHE A 70 -2.54 17.13 -2.73
N LYS A 71 -1.71 16.55 -3.58
CA LYS A 71 -0.25 16.56 -3.42
C LYS A 71 0.40 17.92 -3.66
N THR A 72 -0.24 18.81 -4.38
CA THR A 72 0.21 20.20 -4.51
C THR A 72 0.08 20.93 -3.17
N LEU A 73 -0.98 20.66 -2.42
CA LEU A 73 -1.22 21.25 -1.09
C LEU A 73 -0.45 20.48 0.02
N TYR A 74 -0.31 19.17 -0.13
CA TYR A 74 0.33 18.27 0.84
C TYR A 74 1.45 17.42 0.20
N PRO A 75 2.59 18.04 -0.18
CA PRO A 75 3.60 17.40 -1.05
C PRO A 75 4.36 16.23 -0.41
N THR A 76 4.29 16.07 0.89
CA THR A 76 4.95 14.97 1.61
C THR A 76 4.22 13.63 1.50
N HIS A 77 2.98 13.64 1.00
CA HIS A 77 2.14 12.44 0.90
C HIS A 77 2.40 11.68 -0.40
N SER A 78 2.35 10.34 -0.31
CA SER A 78 2.37 9.47 -1.49
C SER A 78 1.02 9.49 -2.22
N ASP A 79 0.99 8.98 -3.47
CA ASP A 79 -0.27 8.83 -4.22
C ASP A 79 -1.27 7.94 -3.48
N TYR A 80 -0.78 6.87 -2.83
CA TYR A 80 -1.61 6.02 -1.98
C TYR A 80 -2.20 6.78 -0.80
N ALA A 81 -1.39 7.58 -0.09
CA ALA A 81 -1.88 8.36 1.03
C ALA A 81 -2.92 9.40 0.57
N ALA A 82 -2.64 10.11 -0.52
CA ALA A 82 -3.57 11.07 -1.11
C ALA A 82 -4.91 10.42 -1.46
N LEU A 83 -4.87 9.30 -2.19
CA LEU A 83 -6.07 8.53 -2.53
C LEU A 83 -6.84 8.09 -1.28
N HIS A 84 -6.12 7.65 -0.24
CA HIS A 84 -6.74 7.16 0.99
C HIS A 84 -7.40 8.28 1.80
N TYR A 85 -6.81 9.47 1.83
CA TYR A 85 -7.45 10.66 2.40
C TYR A 85 -8.71 11.04 1.63
N LEU A 86 -8.66 11.09 0.30
CA LEU A 86 -9.83 11.37 -0.53
C LEU A 86 -10.96 10.34 -0.35
N MET A 87 -10.65 9.07 -0.13
CA MET A 87 -11.68 8.03 0.04
C MET A 87 -12.26 7.94 1.46
N HIS A 88 -11.51 8.34 2.48
CA HIS A 88 -11.82 7.99 3.87
C HIS A 88 -11.62 9.13 4.87
N HIS A 89 -11.50 10.39 4.43
CA HIS A 89 -11.24 11.53 5.31
C HIS A 89 -12.25 11.65 6.47
N GLU A 90 -13.51 11.28 6.24
CA GLU A 90 -14.56 11.29 7.27
C GLU A 90 -14.26 10.37 8.47
N THR A 91 -13.39 9.35 8.28
CA THR A 91 -13.03 8.38 9.33
C THR A 91 -11.77 8.77 10.08
N PHE A 92 -11.06 9.81 9.63
CA PHE A 92 -9.83 10.28 10.25
C PHE A 92 -10.08 11.49 11.17
N PRO A 93 -9.36 11.59 12.28
CA PRO A 93 -9.41 12.77 13.14
C PRO A 93 -8.58 13.91 12.52
N LEU A 94 -9.11 14.51 11.45
CA LEU A 94 -8.46 15.60 10.73
C LEU A 94 -8.83 16.96 11.32
N GLU A 95 -7.93 17.93 11.15
CA GLU A 95 -8.24 19.34 11.40
C GLU A 95 -9.31 19.82 10.41
N ALA A 96 -10.20 20.73 10.87
CA ALA A 96 -11.34 21.21 10.08
C ALA A 96 -10.92 21.81 8.73
N GLU A 97 -9.79 22.52 8.69
CA GLU A 97 -9.25 23.12 7.46
C GLU A 97 -8.83 22.05 6.43
N MET A 98 -8.22 20.97 6.89
CA MET A 98 -7.84 19.86 6.01
C MET A 98 -9.06 19.11 5.50
N GLN A 99 -10.06 18.90 6.36
CA GLN A 99 -11.33 18.29 6.00
C GLN A 99 -12.02 19.09 4.88
N GLU A 100 -12.21 20.38 5.09
CA GLU A 100 -12.82 21.28 4.09
C GLU A 100 -12.04 21.30 2.78
N THR A 101 -10.72 21.29 2.86
CA THR A 101 -9.85 21.24 1.68
C THR A 101 -10.08 19.96 0.86
N ILE A 102 -10.16 18.79 1.52
CA ILE A 102 -10.42 17.52 0.85
C ILE A 102 -11.81 17.53 0.19
N GLU A 103 -12.84 17.96 0.90
CA GLU A 103 -14.21 18.08 0.37
C GLU A 103 -14.27 18.99 -0.87
N ASN A 104 -13.54 20.09 -0.87
CA ASN A 104 -13.45 20.99 -2.01
C ASN A 104 -12.78 20.33 -3.23
N ILE A 105 -11.71 19.56 -3.02
CA ILE A 105 -11.05 18.78 -4.07
C ILE A 105 -12.03 17.75 -4.66
N GLU A 106 -12.76 17.03 -3.82
CA GLU A 106 -13.75 16.04 -4.25
C GLU A 106 -14.87 16.66 -5.10
N ILE A 107 -15.41 17.76 -4.66
CA ILE A 107 -16.45 18.50 -5.40
C ILE A 107 -15.90 18.96 -6.75
N LYS A 108 -14.74 19.59 -6.74
CA LYS A 108 -14.11 20.17 -7.93
C LYS A 108 -13.82 19.12 -9.01
N HIS A 109 -13.33 17.95 -8.61
CA HIS A 109 -12.98 16.86 -9.52
C HIS A 109 -14.08 15.80 -9.68
N ASN A 110 -15.26 16.06 -9.14
CA ASN A 110 -16.39 15.13 -9.17
C ASN A 110 -15.97 13.72 -8.72
N PHE A 111 -15.25 13.67 -7.60
CA PHE A 111 -14.69 12.43 -7.05
C PHE A 111 -15.80 11.47 -6.64
N ASN A 112 -15.73 10.25 -7.14
CA ASN A 112 -16.74 9.23 -6.85
C ASN A 112 -16.14 8.12 -5.96
N HIS A 113 -16.41 8.17 -4.66
CA HIS A 113 -15.90 7.24 -3.66
C HIS A 113 -16.15 5.78 -4.03
N THR A 114 -17.40 5.43 -4.34
CA THR A 114 -17.79 4.05 -4.65
C THR A 114 -17.08 3.50 -5.87
N LYS A 115 -17.01 4.30 -6.93
CA LYS A 115 -16.35 3.91 -8.18
C LYS A 115 -14.84 3.76 -7.98
N THR A 116 -14.23 4.72 -7.30
CA THR A 116 -12.78 4.72 -7.03
C THR A 116 -12.38 3.56 -6.13
N GLN A 117 -13.16 3.30 -5.08
CA GLN A 117 -12.93 2.17 -4.19
C GLN A 117 -13.08 0.82 -4.92
N ALA A 118 -14.09 0.66 -5.75
CA ALA A 118 -14.27 -0.54 -6.54
C ALA A 118 -13.11 -0.77 -7.52
N ALA A 119 -12.63 0.28 -8.17
CA ALA A 119 -11.49 0.22 -9.08
C ALA A 119 -10.18 -0.11 -8.34
N GLU A 120 -9.96 0.46 -7.16
CA GLU A 120 -8.80 0.16 -6.30
C GLU A 120 -8.80 -1.31 -5.89
N ILE A 121 -9.92 -1.83 -5.41
CA ILE A 121 -10.06 -3.23 -5.03
C ILE A 121 -9.79 -4.14 -6.23
N LEU A 122 -10.33 -3.83 -7.40
CA LEU A 122 -10.13 -4.62 -8.62
C LEU A 122 -8.66 -4.66 -9.03
N GLN A 123 -7.96 -3.52 -9.04
CA GLN A 123 -6.52 -3.47 -9.34
C GLN A 123 -5.72 -4.33 -8.36
N ARG A 124 -6.03 -4.23 -7.08
CA ARG A 124 -5.36 -5.00 -6.02
C ARG A 124 -5.55 -6.51 -6.20
N TYR A 125 -6.78 -6.96 -6.46
CA TYR A 125 -7.06 -8.37 -6.73
C TYR A 125 -6.38 -8.86 -8.00
N THR A 126 -6.40 -8.08 -9.07
CA THR A 126 -5.70 -8.41 -10.33
C THR A 126 -4.21 -8.60 -10.07
N ARG A 127 -3.57 -7.69 -9.31
CA ARG A 127 -2.16 -7.80 -8.97
C ARG A 127 -1.85 -9.03 -8.12
N ILE A 128 -2.70 -9.34 -7.14
CA ILE A 128 -2.56 -10.56 -6.33
C ILE A 128 -2.64 -11.81 -7.18
N GLN A 129 -3.57 -11.88 -8.14
CA GLN A 129 -3.69 -13.02 -9.05
C GLN A 129 -2.47 -13.21 -9.97
N GLN A 130 -1.78 -12.13 -10.32
CA GLN A 130 -0.54 -12.21 -11.10
C GLN A 130 0.62 -12.80 -10.32
N ILE A 131 0.61 -12.65 -8.98
CA ILE A 131 1.66 -13.14 -8.07
C ILE A 131 1.41 -14.61 -7.67
N MET A 132 0.18 -15.10 -7.76
CA MET A 132 -0.20 -16.47 -7.37
C MET A 132 0.06 -17.49 -8.47
#